data_4c9b0d5fcc012ee80e575bb0f5fcf1be
#
_entry.id   4c9b0d5fcc012ee80e575bb0f5fcf1be
#
_cell.length_a   1.000
_cell.length_b   1.000
_cell.length_c   1.000
_cell.angle_alpha   90.00
_cell.angle_beta   90.00
_cell.angle_gamma   90.00
#
_symmetry.space_group_name_H-M   'P 1'
#
loop_
_entity.id
_entity.type
_entity.pdbx_description
1 polymer ?
#
loop_
_entity_poly.entity_id
_entity_poly.type
_entity_poly.pdbx_seq_one_letter_code
_entity_poly.pdbx_strand_id
1 'polypeptide(L)'
;MSENNDAPAPDDDVIALAGRLFDAARAGDEAVLRAYLDAGAPASLANQSGDTLVMLAAYHGHAGAVRLLGERGADVEAANDRGQTPLAGAVFKDYGDVVDALLALGASPDAGIPSARQAAHMFGRSDLLDRFGTAG
;
A
#
# COMPACT_ATOMS: atom_id res chain seq x y z
N MET A 1 -35.92 -8.68 -20.20
CA MET A 1 -35.25 -8.51 -20.11
C MET A 1 -34.62 -8.45 -19.78
N SER A 2 -34.72 -8.37 -19.82
CA SER A 2 -33.89 -8.14 -19.70
C SER A 2 -33.09 -7.96 -19.33
N GLU A 3 -33.09 -7.90 -19.33
CA GLU A 3 -32.20 -7.62 -19.18
C GLU A 3 -31.50 -7.35 -18.57
N ASN A 4 -31.99 -7.50 -18.50
CA ASN A 4 -31.11 -7.16 -18.05
C ASN A 4 -30.55 -7.17 -17.45
N ASN A 5 -31.03 -7.29 -17.49
CA ASN A 5 -30.25 -7.37 -17.01
C ASN A 5 -29.67 -7.73 -16.63
N ASP A 6 -29.77 -7.90 -16.92
CA ASP A 6 -29.01 -8.35 -16.64
C ASP A 6 -27.90 -8.51 -16.42
N ALA A 7 -28.08 -8.38 -16.57
CA ALA A 7 -26.72 -8.23 -16.90
C ALA A 7 -25.91 -8.17 -15.68
N PRO A 8 -25.10 -9.15 -15.48
CA PRO A 8 -24.28 -8.94 -14.40
C PRO A 8 -23.66 -7.67 -14.69
N ALA A 9 -23.89 -6.95 -13.81
CA ALA A 9 -23.37 -5.72 -13.89
C ALA A 9 -21.94 -5.85 -14.16
N PRO A 10 -21.38 -5.01 -14.99
CA PRO A 10 -19.95 -4.83 -15.10
C PRO A 10 -19.29 -4.76 -13.73
N ASP A 11 -20.07 -4.37 -12.72
CA ASP A 11 -19.61 -4.23 -11.32
C ASP A 11 -19.09 -5.53 -10.73
N ASP A 12 -19.70 -6.68 -11.06
CA ASP A 12 -19.23 -7.96 -10.56
C ASP A 12 -17.86 -8.33 -11.10
N ASP A 13 -17.61 -8.05 -12.37
CA ASP A 13 -16.31 -8.28 -12.99
C ASP A 13 -15.25 -7.34 -12.40
N VAL A 14 -15.61 -6.08 -12.17
CA VAL A 14 -14.72 -5.10 -11.59
C VAL A 14 -14.37 -5.49 -10.16
N ILE A 15 -15.35 -5.94 -9.37
CA ILE A 15 -15.13 -6.40 -7.99
C ILE A 15 -14.19 -7.59 -7.98
N ALA A 16 -14.41 -8.58 -8.86
CA ALA A 16 -13.56 -9.76 -8.93
C ALA A 16 -12.13 -9.39 -9.34
N LEU A 17 -11.97 -8.47 -10.27
CA LEU A 17 -10.68 -8.00 -10.73
C LEU A 17 -9.95 -7.27 -9.60
N ALA A 18 -10.65 -6.39 -8.89
CA ALA A 18 -10.09 -5.68 -7.76
C ALA A 18 -9.64 -6.65 -6.67
N GLY A 19 -10.44 -7.69 -6.41
CA GLY A 19 -10.09 -8.72 -5.44
C GLY A 19 -8.79 -9.42 -5.78
N ARG A 20 -8.57 -9.73 -7.05
CA ARG A 20 -7.32 -10.35 -7.50
C ARG A 20 -6.12 -9.41 -7.31
N LEU A 21 -6.32 -8.11 -7.55
CA LEU A 21 -5.26 -7.13 -7.32
C LEU A 21 -4.92 -7.01 -5.84
N PHE A 22 -5.92 -6.97 -4.97
CA PHE A 22 -5.69 -6.92 -3.54
C PHE A 22 -4.96 -8.18 -3.06
N ASP A 23 -5.35 -9.34 -3.56
CA ASP A 23 -4.67 -10.59 -3.22
C ASP A 23 -3.23 -10.60 -3.70
N ALA A 24 -2.98 -10.10 -4.90
CA ALA A 24 -1.63 -10.01 -5.45
C ALA A 24 -0.75 -9.08 -4.61
N ALA A 25 -1.32 -7.95 -4.14
CA ALA A 25 -0.58 -7.04 -3.27
C ALA A 25 -0.22 -7.70 -1.94
N ARG A 26 -1.18 -8.42 -1.33
CA ARG A 26 -0.92 -9.14 -0.08
C ARG A 26 0.13 -10.22 -0.24
N ALA A 27 0.16 -10.87 -1.40
CA ALA A 27 1.10 -11.95 -1.69
C ALA A 27 2.43 -11.46 -2.23
N GLY A 28 2.52 -10.19 -2.62
CA GLY A 28 3.72 -9.66 -3.25
C GLY A 28 3.93 -10.17 -4.66
N ASP A 29 2.86 -10.53 -5.36
CA ASP A 29 2.93 -11.09 -6.71
C ASP A 29 3.13 -10.00 -7.74
N GLU A 30 4.39 -9.64 -7.97
CA GLU A 30 4.74 -8.54 -8.86
C GLU A 30 4.32 -8.81 -10.30
N ALA A 31 4.38 -10.06 -10.75
CA ALA A 31 4.01 -10.39 -12.12
C ALA A 31 2.53 -10.11 -12.37
N VAL A 32 1.67 -10.50 -11.44
CA VAL A 32 0.22 -10.24 -11.54
C VAL A 32 -0.05 -8.75 -11.43
N LEU A 33 0.57 -8.06 -10.47
CA LEU A 33 0.40 -6.62 -10.33
C LEU A 33 0.80 -5.90 -11.62
N ARG A 34 1.96 -6.25 -12.17
CA ARG A 34 2.46 -5.62 -13.40
C ARG A 34 1.49 -5.84 -14.56
N ALA A 35 0.98 -7.07 -14.71
CA ALA A 35 0.08 -7.39 -15.80
C ALA A 35 -1.21 -6.55 -15.73
N TYR A 36 -1.79 -6.41 -14.55
CA TYR A 36 -3.01 -5.62 -14.40
C TYR A 36 -2.76 -4.12 -14.54
N LEU A 37 -1.65 -3.63 -14.01
CA LEU A 37 -1.29 -2.21 -14.16
C LEU A 37 -1.01 -1.87 -15.62
N ASP A 38 -0.33 -2.77 -16.36
CA ASP A 38 -0.08 -2.60 -17.78
C ASP A 38 -1.40 -2.58 -18.57
N ALA A 39 -2.40 -3.30 -18.11
CA ALA A 39 -3.72 -3.33 -18.73
C ALA A 39 -4.60 -2.14 -18.34
N GLY A 40 -4.10 -1.23 -17.51
CA GLY A 40 -4.79 0.01 -17.17
C GLY A 40 -5.45 0.03 -15.81
N ALA A 41 -5.23 -0.96 -14.95
CA ALA A 41 -5.77 -0.93 -13.60
C ALA A 41 -5.16 0.23 -12.81
N PRO A 42 -5.96 0.93 -11.99
CA PRO A 42 -5.43 2.07 -11.24
C PRO A 42 -4.52 1.60 -10.10
N ALA A 43 -3.32 2.18 -10.06
CA ALA A 43 -2.36 1.86 -9.01
C ALA A 43 -2.82 2.35 -7.63
N SER A 44 -3.77 3.28 -7.59
CA SER A 44 -4.28 3.88 -6.35
C SER A 44 -5.51 3.18 -5.79
N LEU A 45 -5.87 2.01 -6.33
CA LEU A 45 -7.05 1.27 -5.90
C LEU A 45 -6.98 0.98 -4.39
N ALA A 46 -8.11 1.13 -3.69
CA ALA A 46 -8.21 0.84 -2.26
C ALA A 46 -9.42 -0.05 -2.00
N ASN A 47 -9.32 -0.86 -0.95
CA ASN A 47 -10.42 -1.73 -0.55
C ASN A 47 -11.42 -0.99 0.36
N GLN A 48 -12.37 -1.73 0.93
CA GLN A 48 -13.43 -1.16 1.76
C GLN A 48 -12.93 -0.51 3.04
N SER A 49 -11.74 -0.91 3.51
CA SER A 49 -11.13 -0.31 4.70
C SER A 49 -10.21 0.86 4.36
N GLY A 50 -10.15 1.23 3.08
CA GLY A 50 -9.26 2.29 2.63
C GLY A 50 -7.82 1.84 2.46
N ASP A 51 -7.52 0.54 2.57
CA ASP A 51 -6.18 0.02 2.35
C ASP A 51 -5.89 0.00 0.86
N THR A 52 -4.87 0.74 0.44
CA THR A 52 -4.42 0.77 -0.93
C THR A 52 -3.59 -0.48 -1.24
N LEU A 53 -3.31 -0.70 -2.51
CA LEU A 53 -2.39 -1.75 -2.92
C LEU A 53 -1.02 -1.59 -2.24
N VAL A 54 -0.52 -0.35 -2.13
CA VAL A 54 0.73 -0.05 -1.45
C VAL A 54 0.65 -0.46 0.03
N MET A 55 -0.45 -0.10 0.71
CA MET A 55 -0.64 -0.44 2.12
C MET A 55 -0.62 -1.95 2.32
N LEU A 56 -1.33 -2.69 1.47
CA LEU A 56 -1.38 -4.16 1.57
C LEU A 56 -0.01 -4.78 1.34
N ALA A 57 0.71 -4.33 0.32
CA ALA A 57 2.06 -4.83 0.05
C ALA A 57 3.02 -4.50 1.19
N ALA A 58 2.96 -3.28 1.71
CA ALA A 58 3.83 -2.83 2.80
C ALA A 58 3.55 -3.61 4.08
N TYR A 59 2.28 -3.78 4.42
CA TYR A 59 1.86 -4.44 5.66
C TYR A 59 2.16 -5.93 5.66
N HIS A 60 2.41 -6.51 4.49
CA HIS A 60 2.77 -7.93 4.34
C HIS A 60 4.24 -8.14 3.97
N GLY A 61 5.04 -7.06 3.97
CA GLY A 61 6.49 -7.18 3.85
C GLY A 61 7.04 -7.27 2.44
N HIS A 62 6.32 -6.77 1.44
CA HIS A 62 6.69 -6.94 0.04
C HIS A 62 7.28 -5.67 -0.57
N ALA A 63 8.57 -5.44 -0.30
CA ALA A 63 9.27 -4.24 -0.76
C ALA A 63 9.27 -4.10 -2.29
N GLY A 64 9.43 -5.21 -3.00
CA GLY A 64 9.41 -5.18 -4.47
C GLY A 64 8.08 -4.72 -5.03
N ALA A 65 6.98 -5.21 -4.46
CA ALA A 65 5.65 -4.77 -4.86
C ALA A 65 5.41 -3.30 -4.54
N VAL A 66 5.90 -2.84 -3.39
CA VAL A 66 5.83 -1.42 -3.01
C VAL A 66 6.55 -0.55 -4.05
N ARG A 67 7.76 -0.94 -4.44
CA ARG A 67 8.53 -0.20 -5.46
C ARG A 67 7.80 -0.16 -6.79
N LEU A 68 7.28 -1.31 -7.22
CA LEU A 68 6.53 -1.39 -8.47
C LEU A 68 5.35 -0.43 -8.47
N LEU A 69 4.56 -0.46 -7.42
CA LEU A 69 3.38 0.40 -7.29
C LEU A 69 3.77 1.88 -7.28
N GLY A 70 4.81 2.23 -6.53
CA GLY A 70 5.30 3.60 -6.48
C GLY A 70 5.79 4.09 -7.84
N GLU A 71 6.48 3.24 -8.58
CA GLU A 71 6.97 3.57 -9.92
C GLU A 71 5.81 3.76 -10.91
N ARG A 72 4.68 3.15 -10.64
CA ARG A 72 3.48 3.29 -11.47
C ARG A 72 2.57 4.40 -10.99
N GLY A 73 3.04 5.27 -10.11
CA GLY A 73 2.33 6.47 -9.71
C GLY A 73 1.40 6.33 -8.52
N ALA A 74 1.45 5.22 -7.80
CA ALA A 74 0.65 5.06 -6.59
C ALA A 74 1.06 6.07 -5.53
N ASP A 75 0.09 6.57 -4.76
CA ASP A 75 0.37 7.43 -3.63
C ASP A 75 0.86 6.56 -2.48
N VAL A 76 2.16 6.63 -2.18
CA VAL A 76 2.78 5.79 -1.16
C VAL A 76 2.47 6.26 0.26
N GLU A 77 1.79 7.40 0.40
CA GLU A 77 1.42 7.94 1.71
C GLU A 77 -0.06 7.84 2.01
N ALA A 78 -0.86 7.28 1.12
CA ALA A 78 -2.30 7.23 1.31
C ALA A 78 -2.64 6.43 2.57
N ALA A 79 -3.29 7.10 3.53
CA ALA A 79 -3.73 6.48 4.77
C ALA A 79 -5.03 5.71 4.56
N ASN A 80 -5.23 4.65 5.32
CA ASN A 80 -6.49 3.93 5.32
C ASN A 80 -7.51 4.65 6.21
N ASP A 81 -8.69 4.05 6.38
CA ASP A 81 -9.78 4.67 7.14
C ASP A 81 -9.44 4.87 8.62
N ARG A 82 -8.42 4.18 9.13
CA ARG A 82 -7.96 4.33 10.52
C ARG A 82 -6.79 5.29 10.65
N GLY A 83 -6.42 5.99 9.57
CA GLY A 83 -5.32 6.94 9.59
C GLY A 83 -3.93 6.31 9.51
N GLN A 84 -3.84 5.02 9.20
CA GLN A 84 -2.57 4.31 9.10
C GLN A 84 -1.94 4.52 7.73
N THR A 85 -0.63 4.79 7.71
CA THR A 85 0.13 4.92 6.46
C THR A 85 0.95 3.66 6.22
N PRO A 86 1.36 3.41 4.96
CA PRO A 86 2.23 2.28 4.68
C PRO A 86 3.53 2.28 5.47
N LEU A 87 4.16 3.45 5.63
CA LEU A 87 5.43 3.53 6.35
C LEU A 87 5.25 3.18 7.82
N ALA A 88 4.23 3.74 8.48
CA ALA A 88 3.94 3.40 9.86
C ALA A 88 3.65 1.90 10.02
N GLY A 89 2.90 1.32 9.09
CA GLY A 89 2.62 -0.11 9.10
C GLY A 89 3.88 -0.96 9.00
N ALA A 90 4.81 -0.56 8.13
CA ALA A 90 6.08 -1.26 7.98
C ALA A 90 6.92 -1.20 9.26
N VAL A 91 6.89 -0.07 9.98
CA VAL A 91 7.57 0.06 11.28
C VAL A 91 6.93 -0.87 12.31
N PHE A 92 5.60 -0.87 12.39
CA PHE A 92 4.88 -1.76 13.31
C PHE A 92 5.21 -3.23 13.06
N LYS A 93 5.32 -3.62 11.81
CA LYS A 93 5.60 -5.01 11.42
C LYS A 93 7.09 -5.32 11.41
N ASP A 94 7.92 -4.32 11.56
CA ASP A 94 9.39 -4.45 11.55
C ASP A 94 9.93 -4.95 10.21
N TYR A 95 9.38 -4.44 9.12
CA TYR A 95 9.83 -4.77 7.76
C TYR A 95 10.81 -3.68 7.27
N GLY A 96 12.08 -3.83 7.62
CA GLY A 96 13.10 -2.82 7.31
C GLY A 96 13.28 -2.56 5.82
N ASP A 97 13.16 -3.57 4.98
CA ASP A 97 13.28 -3.43 3.54
C ASP A 97 12.11 -2.62 2.94
N VAL A 98 10.91 -2.79 3.52
CA VAL A 98 9.74 -1.99 3.12
C VAL A 98 9.92 -0.54 3.56
N VAL A 99 10.44 -0.32 4.78
CA VAL A 99 10.76 1.02 5.26
C VAL A 99 11.72 1.70 4.27
N ASP A 100 12.77 1.00 3.86
CA ASP A 100 13.74 1.53 2.90
C ASP A 100 13.07 1.90 1.57
N ALA A 101 12.23 1.02 1.06
CA ALA A 101 11.55 1.25 -0.22
C ALA A 101 10.64 2.47 -0.15
N LEU A 102 9.87 2.61 0.93
CA LEU A 102 8.95 3.73 1.10
C LEU A 102 9.68 5.05 1.27
N LEU A 103 10.77 5.07 2.05
CA LEU A 103 11.57 6.27 2.20
C LEU A 103 12.19 6.70 0.86
N ALA A 104 12.67 5.72 0.07
CA ALA A 104 13.22 6.02 -1.25
C ALA A 104 12.16 6.59 -2.20
N LEU A 105 10.90 6.24 -1.99
CA LEU A 105 9.79 6.76 -2.79
C LEU A 105 9.23 8.09 -2.25
N GLY A 106 9.83 8.62 -1.19
CA GLY A 106 9.46 9.93 -0.66
C GLY A 106 8.43 9.94 0.44
N ALA A 107 8.12 8.78 1.03
CA ALA A 107 7.15 8.71 2.13
C ALA A 107 7.65 9.49 3.34
N SER A 108 6.75 10.23 3.97
CA SER A 108 7.08 11.04 5.14
C SER A 108 6.96 10.22 6.43
N PRO A 109 7.99 10.22 7.29
CA PRO A 109 7.88 9.55 8.58
C PRO A 109 6.93 10.24 9.56
N ASP A 110 6.45 11.42 9.22
CA ASP A 110 5.58 12.21 10.10
C ASP A 110 4.10 12.14 9.71
N ALA A 111 3.78 11.43 8.64
CA ALA A 111 2.39 11.28 8.20
C ALA A 111 1.69 10.15 8.95
N GLY A 112 0.39 10.30 9.15
CA GLY A 112 -0.43 9.26 9.78
C GLY A 112 -0.52 9.38 11.29
N ILE A 113 -1.40 8.58 11.88
CA ILE A 113 -1.66 8.55 13.32
C ILE A 113 -1.78 7.11 13.78
N PRO A 114 -0.79 6.55 14.53
CA PRO A 114 0.50 7.18 14.78
C PRO A 114 1.33 7.24 13.50
N SER A 115 2.24 8.22 13.45
CA SER A 115 3.19 8.31 12.35
C SER A 115 4.27 7.23 12.50
N ALA A 116 5.03 7.02 11.43
CA ALA A 116 6.17 6.09 11.48
C ALA A 116 7.18 6.53 12.54
N ARG A 117 7.42 7.83 12.67
CA ARG A 117 8.32 8.35 13.71
C ARG A 117 7.80 8.04 15.11
N GLN A 118 6.51 8.24 15.35
CA GLN A 118 5.89 7.91 16.63
C GLN A 118 5.98 6.40 16.92
N ALA A 119 5.73 5.57 15.91
CA ALA A 119 5.85 4.12 16.05
C ALA A 119 7.28 3.71 16.40
N ALA A 120 8.27 4.32 15.74
CA ALA A 120 9.68 4.04 16.02
C ALA A 120 10.05 4.40 17.46
N HIS A 121 9.53 5.52 17.98
CA HIS A 121 9.69 5.88 19.39
C HIS A 121 9.05 4.84 20.31
N MET A 122 7.82 4.42 19.99
CA MET A 122 7.11 3.44 20.81
C MET A 122 7.86 2.13 20.94
N PHE A 123 8.57 1.72 19.90
CA PHE A 123 9.31 0.45 19.88
C PHE A 123 10.80 0.62 20.18
N GLY A 124 11.24 1.84 20.52
CA GLY A 124 12.65 2.09 20.86
C GLY A 124 13.59 1.89 19.67
N ARG A 125 13.13 2.16 18.47
CA ARG A 125 13.91 1.95 17.24
C ARG A 125 14.72 3.20 16.90
N SER A 126 15.81 3.40 17.65
CA SER A 126 16.69 4.54 17.41
C SER A 126 17.35 4.49 16.03
N ASP A 127 17.58 3.28 15.51
CA ASP A 127 18.10 3.11 14.15
C ASP A 127 17.18 3.72 13.09
N LEU A 128 15.85 3.52 13.24
CA LEU A 128 14.88 4.10 12.32
C LEU A 128 14.76 5.61 12.51
N LEU A 129 14.81 6.07 13.76
CA LEU A 129 14.75 7.50 14.06
C LEU A 129 15.91 8.24 13.40
N ASP A 130 17.10 7.64 13.43
CA ASP A 130 18.28 8.21 12.76
C ASP A 130 18.05 8.29 11.25
N ARG A 131 17.42 7.27 10.68
CA ARG A 131 17.15 7.24 9.24
C ARG A 131 16.07 8.24 8.85
N PHE A 132 15.09 8.48 9.71
CA PHE A 132 14.04 9.45 9.44
C PHE A 132 14.56 10.90 9.51
N GLY A 133 15.65 11.12 10.19
CA GLY A 133 16.19 12.46 10.38
C GLY A 133 15.35 13.28 11.34
N THR A 134 15.56 14.58 11.33
CA THR A 134 14.78 15.47 12.20
C THR A 134 13.41 15.71 11.62
N ALA A 135 12.42 15.90 12.51
CA ALA A 135 11.06 16.23 12.12
C ALA A 135 11.02 17.62 11.49
N GLY A 136 10.13 17.77 10.56
CA GLY A 136 9.90 19.08 9.97
C GLY A 136 10.18 19.14 8.57
#